data_6c5ae6d79d457b4c9760a6a06f68c570
#
_entry.id   6c5ae6d79d457b4c9760a6a06f68c570
#
_cell.length_a   1.000
_cell.length_b   1.000
_cell.length_c   1.000
_cell.angle_alpha   90.00
_cell.angle_beta   90.00
_cell.angle_gamma   90.00
#
_symmetry.space_group_name_H-M   'P 1'
#
loop_
_entity.id
_entity.type
_entity.pdbx_description
1 polymer ?
#
loop_
_entity_poly.entity_id
_entity_poly.type
_entity_poly.pdbx_seq_one_letter_code
_entity_poly.pdbx_strand_id
1 'polypeptide(L)'
;MRSTMVIGATAAALTVAPLLAQQTFRTGVDLVHFAVVVTDKQGAPITGLTPEDFELVEDGKRQTISYFAEGDPSEGTKLGNALPLHLGLALDTSGSMEADIREVRTAVVKFLNANESAADVTLVNFDTEVRISRYAATEYQRLIERIRMQKPEGWTAFYDAIGVYLHGAASQNGQKILLVYTDGGDTRSAITLHELLDLLKASDVTLYVIGYLEQYPSSARTEQRMQLQRMALTTGGQAFFPMSLKDLDKVYEGIQREIAARYSLGYVSSNTRADGGWRRVQVRLNRPDLKNVKIRTRPGYFAPYREGSGR
;
A
#
# COMPACT_ATOMS: atom_id res chain seq x y z
N MET A 1 -53.66 -56.28 -51.58
CA MET A 1 -52.83 -56.29 -50.33
C MET A 1 -52.24 -54.90 -50.10
N ARG A 2 -52.83 -54.14 -49.22
CA ARG A 2 -52.32 -52.79 -48.86
C ARG A 2 -51.72 -52.87 -47.47
N SER A 3 -50.39 -52.62 -47.38
CA SER A 3 -49.63 -52.57 -46.10
C SER A 3 -49.68 -51.17 -45.57
N THR A 4 -50.25 -51.04 -44.38
CA THR A 4 -50.30 -49.72 -43.64
C THR A 4 -49.09 -49.62 -42.71
N MET A 5 -48.29 -48.64 -42.93
CA MET A 5 -47.10 -48.34 -42.12
C MET A 5 -47.45 -47.30 -41.03
N VAL A 6 -47.37 -47.74 -39.77
CA VAL A 6 -47.61 -46.90 -38.60
C VAL A 6 -46.28 -46.26 -38.17
N ILE A 7 -46.23 -44.96 -38.27
CA ILE A 7 -45.03 -44.14 -37.76
C ILE A 7 -45.35 -43.76 -36.32
N GLY A 8 -44.59 -44.35 -35.40
CA GLY A 8 -44.64 -43.94 -34.00
C GLY A 8 -43.77 -42.73 -33.75
N ALA A 9 -44.35 -41.63 -33.31
CA ALA A 9 -43.64 -40.41 -32.89
C ALA A 9 -43.28 -40.50 -31.40
N THR A 10 -42.02 -40.63 -31.09
CA THR A 10 -41.49 -40.56 -29.71
C THR A 10 -41.24 -39.11 -29.35
N ALA A 11 -42.03 -38.54 -28.42
CA ALA A 11 -41.83 -37.23 -27.86
C ALA A 11 -40.75 -37.29 -26.76
N ALA A 12 -39.60 -36.69 -26.99
CA ALA A 12 -38.55 -36.50 -25.97
C ALA A 12 -38.93 -35.29 -25.10
N ALA A 13 -39.30 -35.55 -23.85
CA ALA A 13 -39.49 -34.47 -22.86
C ALA A 13 -38.13 -33.96 -22.36
N LEU A 14 -37.74 -32.72 -22.75
CA LEU A 14 -36.62 -32.01 -22.21
C LEU A 14 -37.02 -31.50 -20.80
N THR A 15 -36.51 -32.13 -19.76
CA THR A 15 -36.57 -31.61 -18.40
C THR A 15 -35.53 -30.54 -18.22
N VAL A 16 -35.94 -29.26 -18.23
CA VAL A 16 -35.11 -28.13 -17.82
C VAL A 16 -35.01 -28.14 -16.30
N ALA A 17 -33.87 -28.61 -15.76
CA ALA A 17 -33.55 -28.44 -14.35
C ALA A 17 -33.25 -26.98 -14.07
N PRO A 18 -33.87 -26.33 -13.07
CA PRO A 18 -33.49 -24.99 -12.70
C PRO A 18 -32.06 -25.01 -12.12
N LEU A 19 -31.12 -24.34 -12.79
CA LEU A 19 -29.82 -24.01 -12.24
C LEU A 19 -30.06 -23.02 -11.08
N LEU A 20 -30.22 -23.54 -9.87
CA LEU A 20 -30.12 -22.75 -8.65
C LEU A 20 -28.67 -22.23 -8.59
N ALA A 21 -28.47 -20.98 -9.04
CA ALA A 21 -27.26 -20.25 -8.76
C ALA A 21 -27.10 -20.20 -7.24
N GLN A 22 -26.24 -21.05 -6.70
CA GLN A 22 -25.77 -20.92 -5.33
C GLN A 22 -25.08 -19.58 -5.23
N GLN A 23 -25.80 -18.58 -4.73
CA GLN A 23 -25.18 -17.37 -4.20
C GLN A 23 -24.32 -17.83 -3.03
N THR A 24 -23.03 -18.01 -3.30
CA THR A 24 -22.03 -18.17 -2.25
C THR A 24 -21.99 -16.83 -1.53
N PHE A 25 -22.79 -16.71 -0.48
CA PHE A 25 -22.58 -15.68 0.53
C PHE A 25 -21.17 -15.95 1.11
N ARG A 26 -20.15 -15.27 0.58
CA ARG A 26 -18.90 -15.08 1.30
C ARG A 26 -19.27 -14.20 2.49
N THR A 27 -19.55 -14.82 3.62
CA THR A 27 -19.42 -14.18 4.93
C THR A 27 -17.92 -13.93 5.13
N GLY A 28 -17.38 -12.96 4.37
CA GLY A 28 -16.03 -12.48 4.59
C GLY A 28 -16.04 -11.79 5.94
N VAL A 29 -15.40 -12.39 6.91
CA VAL A 29 -15.03 -11.71 8.14
C VAL A 29 -14.07 -10.62 7.71
N ASP A 30 -14.45 -9.34 7.89
CA ASP A 30 -13.63 -8.19 7.49
C ASP A 30 -12.39 -8.14 8.41
N LEU A 31 -11.31 -8.75 7.96
CA LEU A 31 -10.03 -8.73 8.67
C LEU A 31 -9.36 -7.37 8.46
N VAL A 32 -9.15 -6.65 9.55
CA VAL A 32 -8.48 -5.36 9.53
C VAL A 32 -6.98 -5.57 9.67
N HIS A 33 -6.20 -5.13 8.70
CA HIS A 33 -4.75 -5.29 8.65
C HIS A 33 -4.01 -4.00 9.01
N PHE A 34 -2.91 -4.17 9.78
CA PHE A 34 -1.99 -3.11 10.14
C PHE A 34 -0.55 -3.53 9.85
N ALA A 35 0.15 -2.71 9.08
CA ALA A 35 1.59 -2.77 8.97
C ALA A 35 2.20 -2.05 10.19
N VAL A 36 3.11 -2.72 10.88
CA VAL A 36 3.75 -2.21 12.10
C VAL A 36 5.25 -2.31 11.96
N VAL A 37 5.95 -1.21 12.15
CA VAL A 37 7.40 -1.16 12.22
C VAL A 37 7.81 -0.83 13.64
N VAL A 38 8.68 -1.66 14.21
CA VAL A 38 9.26 -1.47 15.53
C VAL A 38 10.74 -1.18 15.37
N THR A 39 11.21 -0.05 15.90
CA THR A 39 12.63 0.33 15.82
C THR A 39 13.18 0.69 17.19
N ASP A 40 14.47 0.56 17.35
CA ASP A 40 15.21 1.06 18.50
C ASP A 40 15.38 2.59 18.44
N LYS A 41 16.13 3.16 19.38
CA LYS A 41 16.45 4.59 19.42
C LYS A 41 17.25 5.09 18.21
N GLN A 42 18.07 4.24 17.65
CA GLN A 42 18.93 4.51 16.49
C GLN A 42 18.18 4.38 15.17
N GLY A 43 16.93 3.86 15.20
CA GLY A 43 16.11 3.62 14.02
C GLY A 43 16.36 2.26 13.37
N ALA A 44 17.14 1.37 14.02
CA ALA A 44 17.32 0.01 13.54
C ALA A 44 16.05 -0.82 13.81
N PRO A 45 15.54 -1.60 12.83
CA PRO A 45 14.38 -2.45 13.03
C PRO A 45 14.64 -3.52 14.11
N ILE A 46 13.62 -3.78 14.93
CA ILE A 46 13.59 -4.87 15.91
C ILE A 46 12.79 -6.01 15.31
N THR A 47 13.41 -7.17 15.18
CA THR A 47 12.85 -8.40 14.59
C THR A 47 12.67 -9.49 15.66
N GLY A 48 11.99 -10.60 15.29
CA GLY A 48 11.81 -11.76 16.16
C GLY A 48 10.73 -11.60 17.24
N LEU A 49 9.89 -10.55 17.15
CA LEU A 49 8.74 -10.41 18.04
C LEU A 49 7.66 -11.43 17.65
N THR A 50 6.84 -11.81 18.64
CA THR A 50 5.73 -12.75 18.48
C THR A 50 4.38 -12.04 18.63
N PRO A 51 3.24 -12.64 18.25
CA PRO A 51 1.92 -12.02 18.47
C PRO A 51 1.65 -11.62 19.93
N GLU A 52 2.19 -12.39 20.90
CA GLU A 52 2.03 -12.17 22.33
C GLU A 52 2.78 -10.93 22.81
N ASP A 53 3.80 -10.50 22.08
CA ASP A 53 4.56 -9.28 22.36
C ASP A 53 3.76 -8.01 22.02
N PHE A 54 2.67 -8.14 21.26
CA PHE A 54 1.86 -7.00 20.84
C PHE A 54 0.54 -6.91 21.60
N GLU A 55 0.17 -5.69 21.93
CA GLU A 55 -1.18 -5.32 22.38
C GLU A 55 -1.82 -4.40 21.34
N LEU A 56 -2.96 -4.80 20.78
CA LEU A 56 -3.73 -4.04 19.84
C LEU A 56 -5.01 -3.53 20.49
N VAL A 57 -5.24 -2.22 20.44
CA VAL A 57 -6.37 -1.55 21.09
C VAL A 57 -7.12 -0.71 20.06
N GLU A 58 -8.42 -1.00 19.83
CA GLU A 58 -9.34 -0.23 19.00
C GLU A 58 -10.33 0.52 19.87
N ASP A 59 -10.40 1.84 19.73
CA ASP A 59 -11.31 2.72 20.50
C ASP A 59 -11.31 2.43 22.01
N GLY A 60 -10.13 2.12 22.56
CA GLY A 60 -9.94 1.79 23.98
C GLY A 60 -10.22 0.33 24.35
N LYS A 61 -10.66 -0.52 23.42
CA LYS A 61 -10.91 -1.95 23.65
C LYS A 61 -9.78 -2.81 23.06
N ARG A 62 -9.24 -3.73 23.86
CA ARG A 62 -8.24 -4.70 23.40
C ARG A 62 -8.86 -5.62 22.33
N GLN A 63 -8.10 -5.88 21.27
CA GLN A 63 -8.49 -6.77 20.18
C GLN A 63 -7.58 -8.00 20.16
N THR A 64 -8.13 -9.14 19.70
CA THR A 64 -7.36 -10.38 19.55
C THR A 64 -6.70 -10.40 18.17
N ILE A 65 -5.38 -10.54 18.12
CA ILE A 65 -4.63 -10.70 16.89
C ILE A 65 -4.94 -12.09 16.33
N SER A 66 -5.53 -12.14 15.13
CA SER A 66 -5.90 -13.38 14.42
C SER A 66 -5.04 -13.64 13.18
N TYR A 67 -4.23 -12.67 12.78
CA TYR A 67 -3.24 -12.78 11.72
C TYR A 67 -1.94 -12.12 12.18
N PHE A 68 -0.82 -12.79 11.95
CA PHE A 68 0.50 -12.28 12.28
C PHE A 68 1.53 -12.79 11.26
N ALA A 69 2.31 -11.88 10.70
CA ALA A 69 3.48 -12.19 9.89
C ALA A 69 4.61 -11.21 10.20
N GLU A 70 5.85 -11.65 10.06
CA GLU A 70 7.05 -10.84 10.12
C GLU A 70 7.77 -10.91 8.77
N GLY A 71 8.25 -9.79 8.29
CA GLY A 71 9.00 -9.70 7.03
C GLY A 71 8.14 -9.85 5.78
N ASP A 72 8.69 -10.53 4.77
CA ASP A 72 7.96 -10.83 3.55
C ASP A 72 6.86 -11.86 3.82
N PRO A 73 5.60 -11.48 3.68
CA PRO A 73 4.49 -12.39 3.96
C PRO A 73 4.41 -13.57 2.98
N SER A 74 5.17 -13.55 1.87
CA SER A 74 5.24 -14.66 0.91
C SER A 74 6.01 -15.87 1.47
N GLU A 75 6.87 -15.68 2.47
CA GLU A 75 7.67 -16.76 3.08
C GLU A 75 6.88 -17.61 4.11
N GLY A 76 5.62 -17.30 4.33
CA GLY A 76 4.75 -17.98 5.28
C GLY A 76 4.53 -17.19 6.56
N THR A 77 3.49 -17.56 7.26
CA THR A 77 3.02 -16.82 8.45
C THR A 77 2.86 -17.77 9.63
N LYS A 78 3.11 -17.26 10.85
CA LYS A 78 2.84 -18.03 12.08
C LYS A 78 1.32 -18.20 12.30
N LEU A 79 0.52 -17.27 11.77
CA LEU A 79 -0.94 -17.27 11.82
C LEU A 79 -1.51 -16.74 10.50
N GLY A 80 -2.20 -17.56 9.73
CA GLY A 80 -2.89 -17.17 8.50
C GLY A 80 -2.15 -17.52 7.19
N ASN A 81 -2.72 -17.15 6.07
CA ASN A 81 -2.14 -17.35 4.74
C ASN A 81 -1.22 -16.19 4.37
N ALA A 82 -0.23 -16.46 3.53
CA ALA A 82 0.64 -15.42 2.96
C ALA A 82 -0.18 -14.33 2.25
N LEU A 83 0.17 -13.07 2.48
CA LEU A 83 -0.44 -11.92 1.82
C LEU A 83 0.50 -11.40 0.73
N PRO A 84 0.01 -11.19 -0.50
CA PRO A 84 0.85 -10.63 -1.56
C PRO A 84 1.33 -9.22 -1.20
N LEU A 85 2.54 -8.87 -1.63
CA LEU A 85 3.08 -7.52 -1.58
C LEU A 85 2.82 -6.83 -2.93
N HIS A 86 2.11 -5.71 -2.90
CA HIS A 86 1.89 -4.82 -4.03
C HIS A 86 2.77 -3.58 -3.87
N LEU A 87 3.67 -3.36 -4.82
CA LEU A 87 4.61 -2.26 -4.78
C LEU A 87 4.19 -1.15 -5.74
N GLY A 88 3.99 0.07 -5.22
CA GLY A 88 3.82 1.28 -6.01
C GLY A 88 5.15 2.05 -6.08
N LEU A 89 5.45 2.56 -7.27
CA LEU A 89 6.55 3.49 -7.50
C LEU A 89 5.99 4.75 -8.14
N ALA A 90 6.00 5.86 -7.43
CA ALA A 90 5.63 7.16 -7.98
C ALA A 90 6.91 7.98 -8.22
N LEU A 91 7.20 8.25 -9.48
CA LEU A 91 8.41 8.94 -9.90
C LEU A 91 8.04 10.32 -10.47
N ASP A 92 8.59 11.33 -9.85
CA ASP A 92 8.54 12.69 -10.35
C ASP A 92 9.32 12.77 -11.67
N THR A 93 8.64 13.16 -12.72
CA THR A 93 9.19 13.39 -14.06
C THR A 93 8.93 14.83 -14.50
N SER A 94 8.76 15.75 -13.56
CA SER A 94 8.67 17.20 -13.83
C SER A 94 9.98 17.77 -14.34
N GLY A 95 9.94 18.97 -14.91
CA GLY A 95 11.10 19.60 -15.54
C GLY A 95 12.29 19.84 -14.59
N SER A 96 12.05 20.03 -13.29
CA SER A 96 13.10 20.17 -12.28
C SER A 96 13.99 18.93 -12.12
N MET A 97 13.46 17.75 -12.47
CA MET A 97 14.16 16.47 -12.37
C MET A 97 15.22 16.22 -13.45
N GLU A 98 15.39 17.11 -14.44
CA GLU A 98 16.26 16.88 -15.59
C GLU A 98 17.71 16.53 -15.19
N ALA A 99 18.24 17.19 -14.18
CA ALA A 99 19.60 16.92 -13.68
C ALA A 99 19.73 15.61 -12.91
N ASP A 100 18.68 15.18 -12.23
CA ASP A 100 18.72 14.12 -11.20
C ASP A 100 18.14 12.78 -11.67
N ILE A 101 17.36 12.79 -12.75
CA ILE A 101 16.57 11.64 -13.19
C ILE A 101 17.39 10.38 -13.48
N ARG A 102 18.65 10.50 -13.90
CA ARG A 102 19.53 9.35 -14.19
C ARG A 102 19.86 8.59 -12.91
N GLU A 103 20.27 9.29 -11.88
CA GLU A 103 20.63 8.74 -10.57
C GLU A 103 19.43 8.11 -9.90
N VAL A 104 18.27 8.80 -9.95
CA VAL A 104 17.00 8.30 -9.43
C VAL A 104 16.62 6.98 -10.10
N ARG A 105 16.64 6.91 -11.43
CA ARG A 105 16.35 5.67 -12.16
C ARG A 105 17.27 4.53 -11.79
N THR A 106 18.56 4.81 -11.65
CA THR A 106 19.54 3.79 -11.26
C THR A 106 19.23 3.23 -9.89
N ALA A 107 18.93 4.10 -8.92
CA ALA A 107 18.60 3.70 -7.56
C ALA A 107 17.25 2.96 -7.49
N VAL A 108 16.23 3.42 -8.25
CA VAL A 108 14.93 2.74 -8.34
C VAL A 108 15.06 1.34 -8.93
N VAL A 109 15.85 1.15 -9.99
CA VAL A 109 16.08 -0.18 -10.58
C VAL A 109 16.76 -1.11 -9.59
N LYS A 110 17.75 -0.63 -8.82
CA LYS A 110 18.36 -1.43 -7.74
C LYS A 110 17.33 -1.83 -6.67
N PHE A 111 16.48 -0.89 -6.27
CA PHE A 111 15.41 -1.16 -5.30
C PHE A 111 14.41 -2.19 -5.80
N LEU A 112 14.01 -2.12 -7.08
CA LEU A 112 13.14 -3.11 -7.71
C LEU A 112 13.76 -4.50 -7.72
N ASN A 113 15.03 -4.62 -8.14
CA ASN A 113 15.73 -5.90 -8.18
C ASN A 113 15.84 -6.57 -6.81
N ALA A 114 15.84 -5.78 -5.76
CA ALA A 114 15.88 -6.29 -4.39
C ALA A 114 14.48 -6.60 -3.80
N ASN A 115 13.40 -6.32 -4.55
CA ASN A 115 12.02 -6.62 -4.17
C ASN A 115 11.30 -7.45 -5.26
N GLU A 116 12.01 -8.38 -5.89
CA GLU A 116 11.47 -9.25 -6.96
C GLU A 116 10.33 -10.18 -6.47
N SER A 117 10.19 -10.37 -5.16
CA SER A 117 9.09 -11.13 -4.55
C SER A 117 7.74 -10.40 -4.60
N ALA A 118 7.71 -9.11 -4.96
CA ALA A 118 6.45 -8.38 -5.11
C ALA A 118 5.55 -9.03 -6.17
N ALA A 119 4.26 -9.18 -5.85
CA ALA A 119 3.28 -9.79 -6.74
C ALA A 119 3.08 -8.98 -8.03
N ASP A 120 3.13 -7.67 -7.90
CA ASP A 120 3.12 -6.70 -8.99
C ASP A 120 3.80 -5.38 -8.59
N VAL A 121 4.12 -4.58 -9.61
CA VAL A 121 4.59 -3.21 -9.44
C VAL A 121 3.72 -2.26 -10.24
N THR A 122 3.17 -1.26 -9.56
CA THR A 122 2.45 -0.15 -10.20
C THR A 122 3.38 1.05 -10.32
N LEU A 123 3.73 1.41 -11.55
CA LEU A 123 4.50 2.61 -11.86
C LEU A 123 3.55 3.78 -12.09
N VAL A 124 3.79 4.87 -11.37
CA VAL A 124 3.13 6.16 -11.54
C VAL A 124 4.20 7.17 -11.92
N ASN A 125 4.20 7.66 -13.15
CA ASN A 125 5.01 8.80 -13.54
C ASN A 125 4.14 10.04 -13.52
N PHE A 126 4.63 11.10 -12.93
CA PHE A 126 3.89 12.35 -12.83
C PHE A 126 4.76 13.56 -13.16
N ASP A 127 4.19 14.40 -13.98
CA ASP A 127 4.61 15.75 -14.32
C ASP A 127 3.36 16.64 -14.36
N THR A 128 3.06 17.31 -15.47
CA THR A 128 1.77 18.00 -15.67
C THR A 128 0.59 17.01 -15.71
N GLU A 129 0.87 15.76 -16.09
CA GLU A 129 -0.08 14.66 -16.20
C GLU A 129 0.34 13.49 -15.31
N VAL A 130 -0.64 12.67 -14.90
CA VAL A 130 -0.39 11.44 -14.17
C VAL A 130 -0.57 10.24 -15.10
N ARG A 131 0.47 9.43 -15.23
CA ARG A 131 0.48 8.20 -16.05
C ARG A 131 0.73 7.00 -15.16
N ILE A 132 -0.24 6.08 -15.11
CA ILE A 132 -0.19 4.88 -14.28
C ILE A 132 -0.16 3.61 -15.15
N SER A 133 0.68 2.66 -14.78
CA SER A 133 0.77 1.34 -15.41
C SER A 133 1.14 0.29 -14.39
N ARG A 134 0.46 -0.87 -14.43
CA ARG A 134 0.75 -2.00 -13.55
C ARG A 134 1.48 -3.09 -14.33
N TYR A 135 2.48 -3.69 -13.70
CA TYR A 135 3.35 -4.73 -14.25
C TYR A 135 3.33 -5.95 -13.33
N ALA A 136 3.01 -7.11 -13.86
CA ALA A 136 3.21 -8.37 -13.15
C ALA A 136 4.71 -8.67 -12.96
N ALA A 137 5.06 -9.56 -12.02
CA ALA A 137 6.46 -9.97 -11.81
C ALA A 137 7.13 -10.44 -13.10
N THR A 138 6.42 -11.08 -14.02
CA THR A 138 6.92 -11.53 -15.33
C THR A 138 7.25 -10.38 -16.30
N GLU A 139 6.82 -9.15 -16.01
CA GLU A 139 6.99 -7.97 -16.86
C GLU A 139 8.08 -7.00 -16.34
N TYR A 140 8.92 -7.43 -15.39
CA TYR A 140 9.94 -6.58 -14.76
C TYR A 140 10.90 -5.92 -15.75
N GLN A 141 11.32 -6.63 -16.80
CA GLN A 141 12.20 -6.05 -17.83
C GLN A 141 11.51 -4.88 -18.56
N ARG A 142 10.24 -5.04 -18.89
CA ARG A 142 9.43 -3.99 -19.52
C ARG A 142 9.23 -2.78 -18.59
N LEU A 143 9.05 -3.02 -17.30
CA LEU A 143 9.00 -1.96 -16.29
C LEU A 143 10.32 -1.17 -16.24
N ILE A 144 11.46 -1.86 -16.19
CA ILE A 144 12.80 -1.22 -16.17
C ILE A 144 13.02 -0.38 -17.42
N GLU A 145 12.67 -0.89 -18.61
CA GLU A 145 12.75 -0.13 -19.86
C GLU A 145 11.87 1.13 -19.80
N ARG A 146 10.64 0.99 -19.30
CA ARG A 146 9.72 2.13 -19.16
C ARG A 146 10.27 3.21 -18.24
N ILE A 147 10.87 2.84 -17.12
CA ILE A 147 11.53 3.77 -16.18
C ILE A 147 12.69 4.50 -16.89
N ARG A 148 13.49 3.80 -17.67
CA ARG A 148 14.62 4.39 -18.40
C ARG A 148 14.24 5.38 -19.49
N MET A 149 13.07 5.19 -20.10
CA MET A 149 12.62 5.99 -21.25
C MET A 149 11.91 7.29 -20.89
N GLN A 150 11.57 7.53 -19.60
CA GLN A 150 10.87 8.74 -19.18
C GLN A 150 11.75 9.98 -19.41
N LYS A 151 11.16 11.06 -19.87
CA LYS A 151 11.85 12.36 -20.03
C LYS A 151 11.22 13.35 -19.05
N PRO A 152 12.03 14.09 -18.28
CA PRO A 152 11.51 15.13 -17.42
C PRO A 152 10.95 16.29 -18.24
N GLU A 153 9.72 16.72 -17.89
CA GLU A 153 9.07 17.87 -18.51
C GLU A 153 7.90 18.39 -17.68
N GLY A 154 7.50 19.63 -17.88
CA GLY A 154 6.28 20.20 -17.32
C GLY A 154 6.29 20.50 -15.83
N TRP A 155 5.10 20.57 -15.24
CA TRP A 155 4.81 20.90 -13.84
C TRP A 155 4.69 19.62 -13.00
N THR A 156 4.35 19.75 -11.71
CA THR A 156 4.33 18.64 -10.75
C THR A 156 2.93 18.40 -10.22
N ALA A 157 2.20 17.39 -10.74
CA ALA A 157 0.89 16.95 -10.25
C ALA A 157 1.05 15.85 -9.18
N PHE A 158 1.72 16.18 -8.08
CA PHE A 158 2.15 15.24 -7.06
C PHE A 158 1.00 14.64 -6.25
N TYR A 159 0.06 15.48 -5.80
CA TYR A 159 -1.07 15.00 -5.00
C TYR A 159 -2.01 14.14 -5.84
N ASP A 160 -2.25 14.54 -7.09
CA ASP A 160 -3.06 13.74 -8.03
C ASP A 160 -2.43 12.38 -8.28
N ALA A 161 -1.09 12.29 -8.42
CA ALA A 161 -0.38 11.05 -8.62
C ALA A 161 -0.60 10.05 -7.47
N ILE A 162 -0.49 10.51 -6.22
CA ILE A 162 -0.80 9.68 -5.05
C ILE A 162 -2.27 9.28 -5.04
N GLY A 163 -3.20 10.24 -5.28
CA GLY A 163 -4.63 9.98 -5.30
C GLY A 163 -5.04 8.92 -6.32
N VAL A 164 -4.50 8.98 -7.54
CA VAL A 164 -4.73 7.99 -8.61
C VAL A 164 -4.19 6.61 -8.21
N TYR A 165 -3.00 6.55 -7.59
CA TYR A 165 -2.47 5.29 -7.08
C TYR A 165 -3.37 4.70 -5.99
N LEU A 166 -3.78 5.49 -5.00
CA LEU A 166 -4.64 5.03 -3.90
C LEU A 166 -5.96 4.47 -4.43
N HIS A 167 -6.57 5.11 -5.42
CA HIS A 167 -7.79 4.62 -6.07
C HIS A 167 -7.58 3.25 -6.74
N GLY A 168 -6.49 3.07 -7.49
CA GLY A 168 -6.14 1.81 -8.12
C GLY A 168 -5.78 0.70 -7.12
N ALA A 169 -5.16 1.04 -5.99
CA ALA A 169 -4.76 0.11 -4.94
C ALA A 169 -5.92 -0.34 -4.05
N ALA A 170 -7.02 0.40 -3.98
CA ALA A 170 -8.16 0.13 -3.08
C ALA A 170 -8.78 -1.26 -3.29
N SER A 171 -8.75 -1.79 -4.52
CA SER A 171 -9.29 -3.13 -4.85
C SER A 171 -8.30 -4.28 -4.65
N GLN A 172 -7.04 -4.00 -4.32
CA GLN A 172 -6.03 -5.03 -4.12
C GLN A 172 -6.10 -5.58 -2.69
N ASN A 173 -6.01 -6.90 -2.57
CA ASN A 173 -5.89 -7.57 -1.28
C ASN A 173 -4.42 -7.85 -1.00
N GLY A 174 -3.95 -7.54 0.20
CA GLY A 174 -2.56 -7.77 0.59
C GLY A 174 -1.88 -6.54 1.17
N GLN A 175 -0.57 -6.59 1.24
CA GLN A 175 0.24 -5.47 1.70
C GLN A 175 0.53 -4.51 0.55
N LYS A 176 0.35 -3.22 0.79
CA LYS A 176 0.52 -2.18 -0.21
C LYS A 176 1.55 -1.16 0.26
N ILE A 177 2.57 -0.96 -0.54
CA ILE A 177 3.60 0.05 -0.30
C ILE A 177 3.64 0.98 -1.49
N LEU A 178 3.62 2.28 -1.23
CA LEU A 178 3.91 3.30 -2.24
C LEU A 178 5.23 3.98 -1.88
N LEU A 179 6.20 3.86 -2.76
CA LEU A 179 7.45 4.61 -2.70
C LEU A 179 7.37 5.78 -3.67
N VAL A 180 7.51 6.98 -3.16
CA VAL A 180 7.50 8.21 -3.95
C VAL A 180 8.90 8.81 -3.96
N TYR A 181 9.36 9.22 -5.12
CA TYR A 181 10.50 10.13 -5.27
C TYR A 181 10.05 11.46 -5.88
N THR A 182 10.40 12.57 -5.23
CA THR A 182 10.13 13.92 -5.70
C THR A 182 11.24 14.87 -5.27
N ASP A 183 11.51 15.89 -6.07
CA ASP A 183 12.43 16.97 -5.74
C ASP A 183 11.68 18.23 -5.29
N GLY A 184 10.36 18.19 -5.19
CA GLY A 184 9.60 19.39 -4.90
C GLY A 184 8.20 19.16 -4.34
N GLY A 185 7.51 20.29 -4.27
CA GLY A 185 6.12 20.35 -3.88
C GLY A 185 5.18 20.25 -5.08
N ASP A 186 3.92 20.07 -4.76
CA ASP A 186 2.86 20.11 -5.75
C ASP A 186 2.71 21.50 -6.38
N THR A 187 2.58 21.55 -7.70
CA THR A 187 2.37 22.79 -8.46
C THR A 187 1.17 22.75 -9.40
N ARG A 188 0.55 21.57 -9.59
CA ARG A 188 -0.43 21.38 -10.65
C ARG A 188 -1.66 20.53 -10.28
N SER A 189 -1.65 19.82 -9.18
CA SER A 189 -2.76 18.92 -8.82
C SER A 189 -4.10 19.60 -8.74
N ALA A 190 -5.15 18.87 -9.07
CA ALA A 190 -6.53 19.28 -8.91
C ALA A 190 -6.98 19.15 -7.45
N ILE A 191 -6.49 18.11 -6.72
CA ILE A 191 -6.78 17.94 -5.31
C ILE A 191 -5.80 18.74 -4.43
N THR A 192 -6.30 19.14 -3.26
CA THR A 192 -5.50 19.85 -2.25
C THR A 192 -4.75 18.87 -1.34
N LEU A 193 -3.73 19.36 -0.60
CA LEU A 193 -3.06 18.59 0.43
C LEU A 193 -4.04 18.04 1.49
N HIS A 194 -5.10 18.78 1.81
CA HIS A 194 -6.08 18.33 2.81
C HIS A 194 -6.85 17.12 2.32
N GLU A 195 -7.36 17.17 1.09
CA GLU A 195 -8.05 16.05 0.44
C GLU A 195 -7.14 14.84 0.29
N LEU A 196 -5.87 15.04 -0.11
CA LEU A 196 -4.90 13.95 -0.15
C LEU A 196 -4.69 13.30 1.22
N LEU A 197 -4.56 14.09 2.30
CA LEU A 197 -4.40 13.55 3.65
C LEU A 197 -5.61 12.72 4.09
N ASP A 198 -6.82 13.09 3.67
CA ASP A 198 -8.02 12.31 3.95
C ASP A 198 -8.06 11.00 3.14
N LEU A 199 -7.63 11.03 1.88
CA LEU A 199 -7.45 9.81 1.07
C LEU A 199 -6.40 8.86 1.69
N LEU A 200 -5.25 9.39 2.13
CA LEU A 200 -4.20 8.62 2.79
C LEU A 200 -4.70 7.97 4.09
N LYS A 201 -5.48 8.71 4.89
CA LYS A 201 -6.13 8.19 6.10
C LYS A 201 -7.10 7.05 5.81
N ALA A 202 -7.85 7.16 4.70
CA ALA A 202 -8.82 6.14 4.31
C ALA A 202 -8.17 4.89 3.72
N SER A 203 -6.90 4.98 3.31
CA SER A 203 -6.17 3.89 2.66
C SER A 203 -5.49 2.95 3.66
N ASP A 204 -5.14 1.75 3.18
CA ASP A 204 -4.26 0.80 3.87
C ASP A 204 -2.86 0.73 3.24
N VAL A 205 -2.53 1.69 2.37
CA VAL A 205 -1.22 1.84 1.73
C VAL A 205 -0.22 2.44 2.73
N THR A 206 0.98 1.86 2.83
CA THR A 206 2.10 2.46 3.55
C THR A 206 2.91 3.33 2.60
N LEU A 207 2.99 4.62 2.89
CA LEU A 207 3.67 5.60 2.03
C LEU A 207 5.11 5.87 2.52
N TYR A 208 6.08 5.59 1.66
CA TYR A 208 7.46 6.04 1.81
C TYR A 208 7.74 7.17 0.83
N VAL A 209 8.35 8.24 1.32
CA VAL A 209 8.69 9.40 0.48
C VAL A 209 10.18 9.67 0.54
N ILE A 210 10.81 9.83 -0.60
CA ILE A 210 12.17 10.34 -0.75
C ILE A 210 12.07 11.74 -1.34
N GLY A 211 12.34 12.74 -0.50
CA GLY A 211 12.30 14.15 -0.89
C GLY A 211 13.72 14.72 -1.04
N TYR A 212 14.13 15.01 -2.27
CA TYR A 212 15.40 15.70 -2.54
C TYR A 212 15.14 17.20 -2.62
N LEU A 213 15.37 17.92 -1.52
CA LEU A 213 14.93 19.32 -1.33
C LEU A 213 16.08 20.32 -1.25
N GLU A 214 17.32 19.91 -1.57
CA GLU A 214 18.50 20.75 -1.37
C GLU A 214 18.55 21.98 -2.27
N GLN A 215 17.83 21.97 -3.41
CA GLN A 215 17.69 23.12 -4.31
C GLN A 215 16.81 24.24 -3.76
N TYR A 216 16.01 23.97 -2.71
CA TYR A 216 15.10 24.98 -2.15
C TYR A 216 15.77 25.91 -1.12
N PRO A 217 15.34 27.18 -1.04
CA PRO A 217 15.66 28.05 0.09
C PRO A 217 15.19 27.44 1.42
N SER A 218 15.88 27.78 2.53
CA SER A 218 15.65 27.14 3.84
C SER A 218 14.20 27.16 4.32
N SER A 219 13.45 28.25 4.09
CA SER A 219 12.04 28.36 4.48
C SER A 219 11.15 27.40 3.70
N ALA A 220 11.24 27.41 2.36
CA ALA A 220 10.49 26.53 1.49
C ALA A 220 10.85 25.04 1.74
N ARG A 221 12.13 24.74 1.94
CA ARG A 221 12.62 23.40 2.30
C ARG A 221 11.97 22.88 3.56
N THR A 222 11.87 23.72 4.61
CA THR A 222 11.24 23.33 5.88
C THR A 222 9.76 23.01 5.69
N GLU A 223 9.03 23.82 4.95
CA GLU A 223 7.62 23.61 4.67
C GLU A 223 7.39 22.31 3.88
N GLN A 224 8.12 22.11 2.78
CA GLN A 224 8.02 20.89 1.98
C GLN A 224 8.35 19.64 2.82
N ARG A 225 9.42 19.71 3.61
CA ARG A 225 9.80 18.62 4.51
C ARG A 225 8.68 18.26 5.48
N MET A 226 8.02 19.25 6.09
CA MET A 226 6.91 19.03 7.01
C MET A 226 5.70 18.38 6.32
N GLN A 227 5.36 18.82 5.11
CA GLN A 227 4.26 18.26 4.32
C GLN A 227 4.51 16.81 3.95
N LEU A 228 5.69 16.48 3.37
CA LEU A 228 6.08 15.12 3.01
C LEU A 228 6.13 14.18 4.24
N GLN A 229 6.67 14.67 5.36
CA GLN A 229 6.65 13.92 6.62
C GLN A 229 5.23 13.64 7.10
N ARG A 230 4.34 14.63 7.06
CA ARG A 230 2.94 14.48 7.47
C ARG A 230 2.22 13.43 6.63
N MET A 231 2.39 13.45 5.31
CA MET A 231 1.80 12.46 4.40
C MET A 231 2.27 11.04 4.75
N ALA A 232 3.57 10.83 4.87
CA ALA A 232 4.13 9.52 5.19
C ALA A 232 3.66 9.00 6.56
N LEU A 233 3.72 9.84 7.61
CA LEU A 233 3.30 9.47 8.97
C LEU A 233 1.81 9.14 9.07
N THR A 234 0.96 9.76 8.26
CA THR A 234 -0.49 9.46 8.21
C THR A 234 -0.76 8.00 7.88
N THR A 235 0.13 7.35 7.13
CA THR A 235 0.02 5.94 6.71
C THR A 235 0.86 4.97 7.55
N GLY A 236 1.61 5.46 8.55
CA GLY A 236 2.59 4.67 9.30
C GLY A 236 3.93 4.49 8.58
N GLY A 237 4.11 5.13 7.42
CA GLY A 237 5.36 5.14 6.67
C GLY A 237 6.36 6.19 7.14
N GLN A 238 7.32 6.54 6.28
CA GLN A 238 8.40 7.47 6.61
C GLN A 238 8.83 8.30 5.40
N ALA A 239 9.23 9.55 5.67
CA ALA A 239 9.88 10.41 4.68
C ALA A 239 11.39 10.48 4.94
N PHE A 240 12.18 10.41 3.88
CA PHE A 240 13.63 10.51 3.86
C PHE A 240 14.05 11.74 3.07
N PHE A 241 15.12 12.39 3.53
CA PHE A 241 15.58 13.61 2.91
C PHE A 241 17.11 13.53 2.71
N PRO A 242 17.55 12.85 1.64
CA PRO A 242 18.97 12.77 1.33
C PRO A 242 19.53 14.16 1.03
N MET A 243 20.74 14.43 1.51
CA MET A 243 21.45 15.68 1.22
C MET A 243 22.17 15.63 -0.13
N SER A 244 22.38 14.45 -0.67
CA SER A 244 22.95 14.23 -1.99
C SER A 244 22.34 13.00 -2.66
N LEU A 245 22.36 12.97 -4.00
CA LEU A 245 21.91 11.80 -4.77
C LEU A 245 22.75 10.54 -4.49
N LYS A 246 24.00 10.71 -4.03
CA LYS A 246 24.87 9.58 -3.60
C LYS A 246 24.33 8.86 -2.37
N ASP A 247 23.47 9.50 -1.59
CA ASP A 247 22.86 8.91 -0.39
C ASP A 247 21.61 8.07 -0.72
N LEU A 248 21.11 8.11 -1.97
CA LEU A 248 19.90 7.37 -2.38
C LEU A 248 20.04 5.88 -2.14
N ASP A 249 21.18 5.26 -2.47
CA ASP A 249 21.39 3.83 -2.24
C ASP A 249 21.18 3.47 -0.75
N LYS A 250 21.73 4.26 0.17
CA LYS A 250 21.56 4.05 1.62
C LYS A 250 20.11 4.22 2.07
N VAL A 251 19.39 5.19 1.47
CA VAL A 251 17.97 5.41 1.76
C VAL A 251 17.16 4.20 1.31
N TYR A 252 17.37 3.72 0.08
CA TYR A 252 16.67 2.54 -0.43
C TYR A 252 16.98 1.27 0.37
N GLU A 253 18.26 1.04 0.74
CA GLU A 253 18.64 -0.06 1.63
C GLU A 253 17.97 0.05 3.01
N GLY A 254 17.82 1.27 3.52
CA GLY A 254 17.09 1.54 4.76
C GLY A 254 15.61 1.15 4.66
N ILE A 255 14.95 1.56 3.57
CA ILE A 255 13.57 1.23 3.28
C ILE A 255 13.39 -0.30 3.14
N GLN A 256 14.30 -0.97 2.42
CA GLN A 256 14.27 -2.43 2.26
C GLN A 256 14.36 -3.16 3.59
N ARG A 257 15.33 -2.77 4.44
CA ARG A 257 15.47 -3.36 5.79
C ARG A 257 14.21 -3.18 6.61
N GLU A 258 13.54 -2.04 6.48
CA GLU A 258 12.30 -1.75 7.17
C GLU A 258 11.14 -2.61 6.63
N ILE A 259 11.03 -2.77 5.31
CA ILE A 259 10.04 -3.65 4.67
C ILE A 259 10.24 -5.10 5.12
N ALA A 260 11.49 -5.57 5.10
CA ALA A 260 11.86 -6.94 5.49
C ALA A 260 11.64 -7.23 6.98
N ALA A 261 11.69 -6.21 7.84
CA ALA A 261 11.52 -6.34 9.29
C ALA A 261 10.12 -5.93 9.77
N ARG A 262 9.20 -5.65 8.86
CA ARG A 262 7.86 -5.17 9.18
C ARG A 262 6.98 -6.30 9.68
N TYR A 263 6.18 -6.01 10.69
CA TYR A 263 5.12 -6.88 11.15
C TYR A 263 3.80 -6.57 10.47
N SER A 264 3.04 -7.61 10.15
CA SER A 264 1.66 -7.51 9.68
C SER A 264 0.75 -8.08 10.75
N LEU A 265 -0.06 -7.23 11.36
CA LEU A 265 -1.05 -7.62 12.35
C LEU A 265 -2.43 -7.56 11.73
N GLY A 266 -3.24 -8.60 11.95
CA GLY A 266 -4.63 -8.62 11.54
C GLY A 266 -5.54 -9.04 12.67
N TYR A 267 -6.74 -8.46 12.73
CA TYR A 267 -7.77 -8.79 13.69
C TYR A 267 -9.16 -8.57 13.12
N VAL A 268 -10.14 -9.22 13.72
CA VAL A 268 -11.55 -8.97 13.46
C VAL A 268 -12.04 -8.02 14.53
N SER A 269 -12.54 -6.85 14.10
CA SER A 269 -13.01 -5.84 15.05
C SER A 269 -14.17 -6.37 15.92
N SER A 270 -14.05 -6.18 17.24
CA SER A 270 -15.15 -6.44 18.17
C SER A 270 -16.30 -5.42 18.03
N ASN A 271 -16.07 -4.31 17.31
CA ASN A 271 -17.09 -3.34 16.95
C ASN A 271 -17.67 -3.68 15.57
N THR A 272 -18.80 -4.35 15.55
CA THR A 272 -19.44 -4.85 14.33
C THR A 272 -20.25 -3.80 13.56
N ARG A 273 -20.24 -2.53 14.01
CA ARG A 273 -20.98 -1.46 13.34
C ARG A 273 -20.36 -1.16 11.97
N ALA A 274 -21.13 -1.28 10.91
CA ALA A 274 -20.74 -0.94 9.55
C ALA A 274 -21.23 0.48 9.19
N ASP A 275 -20.84 1.46 10.00
CA ASP A 275 -21.32 2.84 9.99
C ASP A 275 -20.42 3.81 9.20
N GLY A 276 -19.33 3.31 8.59
CA GLY A 276 -18.33 4.15 7.92
C GLY A 276 -17.52 5.02 8.87
N GLY A 277 -17.69 4.86 10.19
CA GLY A 277 -17.04 5.71 11.19
C GLY A 277 -15.55 5.40 11.36
N TRP A 278 -14.79 6.39 11.80
CA TRP A 278 -13.37 6.22 12.11
C TRP A 278 -13.17 5.36 13.36
N ARG A 279 -12.25 4.39 13.27
CA ARG A 279 -11.79 3.53 14.37
C ARG A 279 -10.34 3.88 14.67
N ARG A 280 -10.08 4.38 15.87
CA ARG A 280 -8.71 4.66 16.33
C ARG A 280 -8.06 3.36 16.76
N VAL A 281 -6.87 3.08 16.23
CA VAL A 281 -6.10 1.88 16.61
C VAL A 281 -4.76 2.29 17.20
N GLN A 282 -4.40 1.64 18.30
CA GLN A 282 -3.11 1.77 18.97
C GLN A 282 -2.45 0.41 19.06
N VAL A 283 -1.20 0.34 18.67
CA VAL A 283 -0.34 -0.83 18.85
C VAL A 283 0.68 -0.52 19.94
N ARG A 284 0.81 -1.41 20.91
CA ARG A 284 1.77 -1.32 22.02
C ARG A 284 2.57 -2.61 22.08
N LEU A 285 3.73 -2.59 22.76
CA LEU A 285 4.50 -3.79 23.06
C LEU A 285 4.37 -4.15 24.56
N ASN A 286 4.18 -5.44 24.81
CA ASN A 286 4.19 -6.07 26.13
C ASN A 286 5.60 -6.61 26.45
N ARG A 287 6.66 -5.81 26.21
CA ARG A 287 8.08 -6.18 26.36
C ARG A 287 8.80 -5.18 27.25
N PRO A 288 8.81 -5.40 28.58
CA PRO A 288 9.45 -4.48 29.53
C PRO A 288 10.97 -4.34 29.36
N ASP A 289 11.60 -5.33 28.73
CA ASP A 289 13.03 -5.35 28.40
C ASP A 289 13.37 -4.43 27.22
N LEU A 290 12.42 -4.18 26.32
CA LEU A 290 12.58 -3.30 25.17
C LEU A 290 12.26 -1.84 25.56
N LYS A 291 13.28 -1.12 26.05
CA LYS A 291 13.11 0.28 26.45
C LYS A 291 13.35 1.23 25.27
N ASN A 292 12.54 2.30 25.21
CA ASN A 292 12.68 3.40 24.23
C ASN A 292 12.57 2.97 22.76
N VAL A 293 11.71 2.02 22.48
CA VAL A 293 11.35 1.63 21.11
C VAL A 293 10.36 2.62 20.52
N LYS A 294 10.42 2.76 19.20
CA LYS A 294 9.43 3.51 18.42
C LYS A 294 8.58 2.53 17.63
N ILE A 295 7.26 2.69 17.71
CA ILE A 295 6.30 1.90 16.94
C ILE A 295 5.66 2.83 15.93
N ARG A 296 5.72 2.46 14.65
CA ARG A 296 5.03 3.16 13.57
C ARG A 296 3.98 2.26 12.95
N THR A 297 2.79 2.81 12.80
CA THR A 297 1.65 2.21 12.12
C THR A 297 0.64 3.30 11.79
N ARG A 298 -0.31 3.04 10.94
CA ARG A 298 -1.42 3.99 10.72
C ARG A 298 -2.25 4.16 12.00
N PRO A 299 -2.83 5.35 12.26
CA PRO A 299 -3.51 5.63 13.53
C PRO A 299 -4.92 5.03 13.65
N GLY A 300 -5.41 4.39 12.59
CA GLY A 300 -6.76 3.82 12.55
C GLY A 300 -7.21 3.50 11.13
N TYR A 301 -8.51 3.30 10.98
CA TYR A 301 -9.16 3.02 9.69
C TYR A 301 -10.63 3.46 9.73
N PHE A 302 -11.25 3.59 8.55
CA PHE A 302 -12.69 3.75 8.46
C PHE A 302 -13.38 2.39 8.40
N ALA A 303 -14.36 2.16 9.28
CA ALA A 303 -15.17 0.95 9.24
C ALA A 303 -15.91 0.84 7.90
N PRO A 304 -16.23 -0.39 7.44
CA PRO A 304 -17.10 -0.54 6.28
C PRO A 304 -18.42 0.21 6.46
N TYR A 305 -18.96 0.71 5.37
CA TYR A 305 -20.31 1.27 5.36
C TYR A 305 -21.26 0.25 4.72
N ARG A 306 -22.34 -0.10 5.44
CA ARG A 306 -23.44 -0.90 4.89
C ARG A 306 -24.75 -0.18 5.18
N GLU A 307 -25.49 0.14 4.14
CA GLU A 307 -26.79 0.79 4.27
C GLU A 307 -27.73 -0.09 5.11
N GLY A 308 -28.33 0.49 6.18
CA GLY A 308 -29.24 -0.24 7.07
C GLY A 308 -28.64 -0.85 8.34
N SER A 309 -27.34 -0.73 8.60
CA SER A 309 -26.68 -1.23 9.84
C SER A 309 -26.82 -0.29 11.06
N GLY A 310 -27.52 0.81 10.93
CA GLY A 310 -27.69 1.87 11.95
C GLY A 310 -29.07 1.86 12.59
N ARG A 311 -29.54 0.71 13.16
CA ARG A 311 -30.69 0.66 14.09
C ARG A 311 -30.33 -0.05 15.36
#